data_6dbe4204070342c495d9de2f47621f66
#
_entry.id   6dbe4204070342c495d9de2f47621f66
#
_cell.length_a   1.000
_cell.length_b   1.000
_cell.length_c   1.000
_cell.angle_alpha   90.00
_cell.angle_beta   90.00
_cell.angle_gamma   90.00
#
_symmetry.space_group_name_H-M   'P 1'
#
loop_
_entity.id
_entity.type
_entity.pdbx_description
1 polymer ?
#
loop_
_entity_poly.entity_id
_entity_poly.type
_entity_poly.pdbx_seq_one_letter_code
_entity_poly.pdbx_strand_id
1 'polypeptide(L)'
;FEAQIDTGEMMKTLIKYAQFLGIQIVNGAEVKEITEGKVTVWHSAINESVTFKGEKVIICANAFVNKLLPELAVKPGRGQVIITNEIDDLKFKGIFHYNEGYYYFRNFGNRVIFGGGRNLDFTKEESYDFSYNDTILDDLKDKLDNMILPGLNYKITDKWTGIMGFTENKLPEIKVIDSSTIAALSCNGMGIALSSYIAREIVSIL
;
A
#
# COMPACT_ATOMS: atom_id res chain seq x y z
N PHE A 1 18.25 11.31 -5.79
CA PHE A 1 18.28 10.17 -6.71
C PHE A 1 16.95 9.41 -6.59
N GLU A 2 16.33 9.07 -7.72
CA GLU A 2 15.15 8.24 -7.80
C GLU A 2 15.51 6.93 -8.51
N ALA A 3 14.81 5.85 -8.14
CA ALA A 3 15.05 4.54 -8.72
C ALA A 3 13.72 3.76 -8.86
N GLN A 4 13.72 2.83 -9.79
CA GLN A 4 12.64 1.88 -9.97
C GLN A 4 12.95 0.58 -9.22
N ILE A 5 11.98 0.05 -8.50
CA ILE A 5 12.10 -1.22 -7.80
C ILE A 5 10.93 -2.15 -8.13
N ASP A 6 11.19 -3.43 -8.21
CA ASP A 6 10.16 -4.45 -8.19
C ASP A 6 9.67 -4.65 -6.75
N THR A 7 8.47 -4.16 -6.46
CA THR A 7 7.90 -4.18 -5.10
C THR A 7 7.56 -5.59 -4.64
N GLY A 8 7.22 -6.50 -5.54
CA GLY A 8 6.96 -7.90 -5.23
C GLY A 8 8.23 -8.64 -4.79
N GLU A 9 9.31 -8.53 -5.56
CA GLU A 9 10.60 -9.13 -5.20
C GLU A 9 11.22 -8.46 -3.96
N MET A 10 11.02 -7.16 -3.77
CA MET A 10 11.44 -6.47 -2.55
C MET A 10 10.74 -7.07 -1.32
N MET A 11 9.41 -7.16 -1.32
CA MET A 11 8.66 -7.71 -0.18
C MET A 11 9.01 -9.17 0.09
N LYS A 12 9.15 -9.98 -0.95
CA LYS A 12 9.59 -11.38 -0.83
C LYS A 12 10.96 -11.50 -0.19
N THR A 13 11.88 -10.61 -0.57
CA THR A 13 13.24 -10.57 0.00
C THR A 13 13.22 -10.11 1.45
N LEU A 14 12.46 -9.07 1.79
CA LEU A 14 12.32 -8.61 3.16
C LEU A 14 11.72 -9.67 4.08
N ILE A 15 10.69 -10.39 3.64
CA ILE A 15 10.07 -11.50 4.39
C ILE A 15 11.10 -12.59 4.67
N LYS A 16 11.85 -13.04 3.65
CA LYS A 16 12.90 -14.04 3.80
C LYS A 16 13.99 -13.58 4.76
N TYR A 17 14.39 -12.33 4.65
CA TYR A 17 15.43 -11.77 5.52
C TYR A 17 14.95 -11.64 6.97
N ALA A 18 13.71 -11.21 7.19
CA ALA A 18 13.10 -11.19 8.53
C ALA A 18 13.08 -12.59 9.17
N GLN A 19 12.66 -13.61 8.41
CA GLN A 19 12.67 -15.00 8.86
C GLN A 19 14.09 -15.51 9.15
N PHE A 20 15.07 -15.16 8.32
CA PHE A 20 16.48 -15.49 8.55
C PHE A 20 17.01 -14.89 9.87
N LEU A 21 16.55 -13.70 10.24
CA LEU A 21 16.86 -13.04 11.52
C LEU A 21 16.07 -13.61 12.71
N GLY A 22 15.26 -14.65 12.51
CA GLY A 22 14.46 -15.30 13.56
C GLY A 22 13.14 -14.60 13.87
N ILE A 23 12.72 -13.60 13.06
CA ILE A 23 11.44 -12.93 13.22
C ILE A 23 10.32 -13.88 12.79
N GLN A 24 9.37 -14.11 13.69
CA GLN A 24 8.18 -14.90 13.38
C GLN A 24 7.15 -14.06 12.62
N ILE A 25 6.71 -14.58 11.48
CA ILE A 25 5.67 -13.94 10.66
C ILE A 25 4.43 -14.83 10.70
N VAL A 26 3.32 -14.28 11.18
CA VAL A 26 2.04 -14.98 11.28
C VAL A 26 1.06 -14.37 10.30
N ASN A 27 0.66 -15.14 9.30
CA ASN A 27 -0.35 -14.74 8.32
C ASN A 27 -1.73 -15.30 8.70
N GLY A 28 -2.79 -14.68 8.17
CA GLY A 28 -4.17 -15.11 8.42
C GLY A 28 -4.67 -14.83 9.84
N ALA A 29 -3.95 -13.99 10.59
CA ALA A 29 -4.29 -13.58 11.94
C ALA A 29 -4.79 -12.13 11.92
N GLU A 30 -6.11 -11.94 12.00
CA GLU A 30 -6.71 -10.60 12.04
C GLU A 30 -6.64 -10.03 13.45
N VAL A 31 -5.95 -8.90 13.64
CA VAL A 31 -5.92 -8.20 14.93
C VAL A 31 -7.29 -7.59 15.19
N LYS A 32 -7.88 -7.91 16.34
CA LYS A 32 -9.20 -7.42 16.78
C LYS A 32 -9.09 -6.35 17.86
N GLU A 33 -8.10 -6.48 18.74
CA GLU A 33 -7.94 -5.60 19.89
C GLU A 33 -6.46 -5.45 20.24
N ILE A 34 -6.10 -4.25 20.68
CA ILE A 34 -4.79 -3.93 21.23
C ILE A 34 -5.02 -3.22 22.56
N THR A 35 -4.44 -3.76 23.61
CA THR A 35 -4.40 -3.16 24.95
C THR A 35 -2.98 -3.28 25.47
N GLU A 36 -2.57 -2.48 26.43
CA GLU A 36 -1.20 -2.41 26.98
C GLU A 36 -0.37 -3.70 26.82
N GLY A 37 0.52 -3.74 25.83
CA GLY A 37 1.39 -4.88 25.57
C GLY A 37 0.72 -6.18 25.11
N LYS A 38 -0.60 -6.17 24.83
CA LYS A 38 -1.37 -7.34 24.40
C LYS A 38 -2.01 -7.09 23.05
N VAL A 39 -1.94 -8.10 22.18
CA VAL A 39 -2.57 -8.10 20.85
C VAL A 39 -3.46 -9.33 20.74
N THR A 40 -4.76 -9.13 20.67
CA THR A 40 -5.74 -10.20 20.45
C THR A 40 -6.01 -10.35 18.96
N VAL A 41 -5.76 -11.54 18.45
CA VAL A 41 -5.96 -11.88 17.04
C VAL A 41 -7.05 -12.93 16.89
N TRP A 42 -7.83 -12.80 15.82
CA TRP A 42 -8.77 -13.80 15.39
C TRP A 42 -8.14 -14.70 14.33
N HIS A 43 -8.14 -16.00 14.58
CA HIS A 43 -7.64 -16.99 13.64
C HIS A 43 -8.82 -17.72 13.00
N SER A 44 -9.15 -17.37 11.76
CA SER A 44 -10.34 -17.85 11.05
C SER A 44 -10.38 -19.37 10.84
N ALA A 45 -9.23 -20.01 10.66
CA ALA A 45 -9.17 -21.46 10.41
C ALA A 45 -9.55 -22.31 11.64
N ILE A 46 -9.32 -21.82 12.85
CA ILE A 46 -9.67 -22.52 14.11
C ILE A 46 -10.86 -21.88 14.82
N ASN A 47 -11.35 -20.75 14.30
CA ASN A 47 -12.49 -19.99 14.84
C ASN A 47 -12.29 -19.58 16.33
N GLU A 48 -11.06 -19.21 16.69
CA GLU A 48 -10.67 -18.83 18.05
C GLU A 48 -9.86 -17.55 18.08
N SER A 49 -9.87 -16.88 19.24
CA SER A 49 -9.01 -15.74 19.50
C SER A 49 -7.78 -16.18 20.28
N VAL A 50 -6.61 -15.68 19.87
CA VAL A 50 -5.33 -15.89 20.54
C VAL A 50 -4.77 -14.54 20.96
N THR A 51 -4.27 -14.44 22.20
CA THR A 51 -3.64 -13.22 22.70
C THR A 51 -2.14 -13.37 22.76
N PHE A 52 -1.43 -12.52 22.04
CA PHE A 52 0.02 -12.37 22.14
C PHE A 52 0.35 -11.28 23.16
N LYS A 53 1.49 -11.42 23.84
CA LYS A 53 2.04 -10.42 24.77
C LYS A 53 3.43 -10.01 24.32
N GLY A 54 3.71 -8.72 24.40
CA GLY A 54 5.02 -8.15 24.10
C GLY A 54 5.27 -6.92 24.99
N GLU A 55 6.54 -6.61 25.23
CA GLU A 55 6.93 -5.38 25.93
C GLU A 55 6.57 -4.14 25.13
N LYS A 56 6.64 -4.26 23.81
CA LYS A 56 6.27 -3.19 22.87
C LYS A 56 5.40 -3.74 21.74
N VAL A 57 4.41 -2.96 21.34
CA VAL A 57 3.52 -3.22 20.22
C VAL A 57 3.62 -2.06 19.23
N ILE A 58 3.92 -2.39 17.98
CA ILE A 58 4.03 -1.39 16.91
C ILE A 58 2.95 -1.67 15.88
N ILE A 59 2.05 -0.71 15.71
CA ILE A 59 0.90 -0.83 14.81
C ILE A 59 1.28 -0.21 13.46
N CYS A 60 1.45 -1.05 12.43
CA CYS A 60 1.75 -0.64 11.05
C CYS A 60 0.60 -1.03 10.11
N ALA A 61 -0.64 -0.74 10.50
CA ALA A 61 -1.85 -1.18 9.80
C ALA A 61 -2.32 -0.23 8.68
N ASN A 62 -1.51 0.78 8.30
CA ASN A 62 -1.84 1.76 7.26
C ASN A 62 -3.26 2.36 7.47
N ALA A 63 -4.08 2.44 6.44
CA ALA A 63 -5.47 2.93 6.53
C ALA A 63 -6.36 2.11 7.49
N PHE A 64 -6.04 0.83 7.69
CA PHE A 64 -6.82 -0.06 8.54
C PHE A 64 -6.62 0.17 10.03
N VAL A 65 -5.69 1.06 10.41
CA VAL A 65 -5.46 1.44 11.82
C VAL A 65 -6.74 1.96 12.50
N ASN A 66 -7.62 2.63 11.76
CA ASN A 66 -8.90 3.14 12.30
C ASN A 66 -9.86 2.04 12.79
N LYS A 67 -9.66 0.79 12.35
CA LYS A 67 -10.42 -0.36 12.88
C LYS A 67 -9.98 -0.75 14.29
N LEU A 68 -8.75 -0.40 14.65
CA LEU A 68 -8.14 -0.70 15.95
C LEU A 68 -8.16 0.52 16.88
N LEU A 69 -7.92 1.70 16.31
CA LEU A 69 -7.82 2.99 17.00
C LEU A 69 -8.61 4.03 16.18
N PRO A 70 -9.95 4.10 16.39
CA PRO A 70 -10.82 4.98 15.60
C PRO A 70 -10.53 6.48 15.74
N GLU A 71 -9.87 6.88 16.83
CA GLU A 71 -9.47 8.27 17.11
C GLU A 71 -8.32 8.75 16.20
N LEU A 72 -7.64 7.84 15.49
CA LEU A 72 -6.58 8.19 14.55
C LEU A 72 -7.22 8.58 13.22
N ALA A 73 -7.12 9.86 12.86
CA ALA A 73 -7.79 10.44 11.70
C ALA A 73 -7.08 10.08 10.36
N VAL A 74 -6.94 8.78 10.07
CA VAL A 74 -6.39 8.29 8.80
C VAL A 74 -7.54 8.00 7.85
N LYS A 75 -7.53 8.63 6.67
CA LYS A 75 -8.54 8.40 5.64
C LYS A 75 -8.08 7.30 4.67
N PRO A 76 -8.93 6.32 4.36
CA PRO A 76 -8.62 5.36 3.33
C PRO A 76 -8.67 6.02 1.95
N GLY A 77 -7.83 5.57 1.05
CA GLY A 77 -7.88 6.00 -0.35
C GLY A 77 -7.59 4.82 -1.25
N ARG A 78 -8.61 4.39 -2.00
CA ARG A 78 -8.47 3.30 -2.95
C ARG A 78 -7.73 3.78 -4.19
N GLY A 79 -6.72 3.03 -4.60
CA GLY A 79 -6.04 3.21 -5.88
C GLY A 79 -6.30 2.02 -6.79
N GLN A 80 -6.34 2.25 -8.08
CA GLN A 80 -6.55 1.24 -9.10
C GLN A 80 -5.37 1.19 -10.06
N VAL A 81 -4.99 -0.01 -10.45
CA VAL A 81 -3.84 -0.26 -11.32
C VAL A 81 -4.21 -1.30 -12.36
N ILE A 82 -3.72 -1.10 -13.57
CA ILE A 82 -3.82 -2.04 -14.69
C ILE A 82 -2.42 -2.40 -15.19
N ILE A 83 -2.28 -3.57 -15.78
CA ILE A 83 -1.04 -4.01 -16.42
C ILE A 83 -1.33 -4.61 -17.79
N THR A 84 -0.46 -4.31 -18.75
CA THR A 84 -0.56 -4.85 -20.11
C THR A 84 0.11 -6.21 -20.24
N ASN A 85 -0.13 -6.90 -21.36
CA ASN A 85 0.77 -7.95 -21.84
C ASN A 85 2.13 -7.36 -22.23
N GLU A 86 3.07 -8.21 -22.60
CA GLU A 86 4.32 -7.79 -23.23
C GLU A 86 4.02 -7.05 -24.54
N ILE A 87 4.74 -5.94 -24.74
CA ILE A 87 4.62 -5.06 -25.90
C ILE A 87 5.95 -5.10 -26.63
N ASP A 88 5.92 -5.56 -27.86
CA ASP A 88 7.09 -5.51 -28.70
C ASP A 88 7.50 -4.05 -28.94
N ASP A 89 8.78 -3.80 -28.80
CA ASP A 89 9.35 -2.48 -29.09
C ASP A 89 8.81 -1.33 -28.20
N LEU A 90 8.57 -1.60 -26.92
CA LEU A 90 8.19 -0.56 -25.94
C LEU A 90 9.25 0.55 -25.89
N LYS A 91 8.84 1.78 -26.20
CA LYS A 91 9.75 2.91 -26.47
C LYS A 91 10.30 3.62 -25.23
N PHE A 92 9.83 3.27 -24.02
CA PHE A 92 10.28 3.94 -22.80
C PHE A 92 10.68 2.96 -21.70
N LYS A 93 11.56 3.43 -20.83
CA LYS A 93 11.92 2.78 -19.55
C LYS A 93 11.96 3.83 -18.47
N GLY A 94 11.41 3.51 -17.30
CA GLY A 94 11.42 4.40 -16.14
C GLY A 94 10.05 4.54 -15.49
N ILE A 95 9.98 5.46 -14.55
CA ILE A 95 8.78 5.83 -13.80
C ILE A 95 8.34 7.21 -14.27
N PHE A 96 7.08 7.35 -14.53
CA PHE A 96 6.49 8.59 -15.02
C PHE A 96 5.29 8.95 -14.16
N HIS A 97 5.18 10.24 -13.85
CA HIS A 97 4.04 10.83 -13.17
C HIS A 97 3.49 11.97 -14.01
N TYR A 98 2.20 12.20 -13.99
CA TYR A 98 1.59 13.35 -14.60
C TYR A 98 0.32 13.77 -13.84
N ASN A 99 -0.24 14.93 -14.19
CA ASN A 99 -1.39 15.53 -13.54
C ASN A 99 -1.19 15.58 -12.00
N GLU A 100 -0.16 16.30 -11.55
CA GLU A 100 0.19 16.48 -10.13
C GLU A 100 0.42 15.16 -9.36
N GLY A 101 0.82 14.09 -10.06
CA GLY A 101 1.05 12.76 -9.48
C GLY A 101 -0.23 11.91 -9.30
N TYR A 102 -1.39 12.37 -9.76
CA TYR A 102 -2.60 11.56 -9.73
C TYR A 102 -2.55 10.36 -10.67
N TYR A 103 -1.68 10.38 -11.64
CA TYR A 103 -1.42 9.25 -12.54
C TYR A 103 0.05 8.89 -12.52
N TYR A 104 0.33 7.60 -12.54
CA TYR A 104 1.68 7.07 -12.54
C TYR A 104 1.78 5.82 -13.41
N PHE A 105 2.81 5.73 -14.21
CA PHE A 105 3.09 4.53 -15.00
C PHE A 105 4.58 4.24 -15.07
N ARG A 106 4.89 3.00 -15.35
CA ARG A 106 6.26 2.53 -15.54
C ARG A 106 6.30 1.33 -16.47
N ASN A 107 7.45 1.04 -17.02
CA ASN A 107 7.69 -0.26 -17.60
C ASN A 107 7.91 -1.34 -16.50
N PHE A 108 7.52 -2.56 -16.82
CA PHE A 108 7.81 -3.76 -16.04
C PHE A 108 8.25 -4.85 -17.03
N GLY A 109 9.56 -4.98 -17.23
CA GLY A 109 10.05 -5.61 -18.45
C GLY A 109 9.56 -4.87 -19.69
N ASN A 110 8.91 -5.58 -20.59
CA ASN A 110 8.25 -5.02 -21.77
C ASN A 110 6.74 -4.79 -21.58
N ARG A 111 6.25 -4.83 -20.35
CA ARG A 111 4.85 -4.54 -19.98
C ARG A 111 4.75 -3.13 -19.42
N VAL A 112 3.56 -2.57 -19.41
CA VAL A 112 3.27 -1.28 -18.76
C VAL A 112 2.36 -1.51 -17.56
N ILE A 113 2.80 -1.05 -16.39
CA ILE A 113 1.95 -0.87 -15.21
C ILE A 113 1.50 0.57 -15.19
N PHE A 114 0.20 0.80 -15.09
CA PHE A 114 -0.39 2.12 -15.06
C PHE A 114 -1.49 2.21 -14.01
N GLY A 115 -1.46 3.23 -13.19
CA GLY A 115 -2.45 3.48 -12.15
C GLY A 115 -2.73 4.95 -11.92
N GLY A 116 -3.75 5.21 -11.11
CA GLY A 116 -4.14 6.57 -10.75
C GLY A 116 -5.61 6.86 -10.96
N GLY A 117 -5.94 8.12 -11.27
CA GLY A 117 -7.30 8.58 -11.57
C GLY A 117 -8.21 8.76 -10.33
N ARG A 118 -7.70 8.62 -9.10
CA ARG A 118 -8.50 8.80 -7.88
C ARG A 118 -9.13 10.18 -7.78
N ASN A 119 -8.52 11.19 -8.37
CA ASN A 119 -9.03 12.58 -8.43
C ASN A 119 -10.31 12.72 -9.24
N LEU A 120 -10.71 11.75 -10.03
CA LEU A 120 -11.98 11.75 -10.77
C LEU A 120 -13.19 11.53 -9.84
N ASP A 121 -13.00 10.81 -8.72
CA ASP A 121 -14.08 10.53 -7.79
C ASP A 121 -13.54 10.27 -6.37
N PHE A 122 -13.00 11.32 -5.72
CA PHE A 122 -12.47 11.21 -4.37
C PHE A 122 -13.47 10.62 -3.37
N THR A 123 -14.75 10.92 -3.54
CA THR A 123 -15.79 10.48 -2.63
C THR A 123 -15.97 8.96 -2.65
N LYS A 124 -16.04 8.36 -3.83
CA LYS A 124 -16.11 6.90 -3.95
C LYS A 124 -14.80 6.21 -3.63
N GLU A 125 -13.67 6.87 -3.88
CA GLU A 125 -12.36 6.33 -3.61
C GLU A 125 -11.91 6.49 -2.14
N GLU A 126 -12.64 7.22 -1.29
CA GLU A 126 -12.49 7.18 0.17
C GLU A 126 -13.20 5.94 0.73
N SER A 127 -12.60 4.76 0.51
CA SER A 127 -13.23 3.46 0.77
C SER A 127 -12.21 2.41 1.23
N TYR A 128 -12.67 1.49 2.08
CA TYR A 128 -11.97 0.25 2.42
C TYR A 128 -12.32 -0.93 1.51
N ASP A 129 -13.23 -0.73 0.56
CA ASP A 129 -13.65 -1.74 -0.37
C ASP A 129 -12.65 -1.90 -1.52
N PHE A 130 -12.32 -3.15 -1.86
CA PHE A 130 -11.43 -3.50 -2.97
C PHE A 130 -12.14 -3.62 -4.33
N SER A 131 -13.38 -3.17 -4.44
CA SER A 131 -14.10 -3.12 -5.71
C SER A 131 -13.44 -2.15 -6.71
N TYR A 132 -13.79 -2.28 -7.97
CA TYR A 132 -13.33 -1.40 -9.03
C TYR A 132 -14.29 -0.23 -9.24
N ASN A 133 -13.74 0.90 -9.68
CA ASN A 133 -14.50 2.03 -10.21
C ASN A 133 -14.32 2.05 -11.73
N ASP A 134 -15.37 1.71 -12.45
CA ASP A 134 -15.32 1.59 -13.92
C ASP A 134 -15.00 2.91 -14.59
N THR A 135 -15.48 4.05 -14.06
CA THR A 135 -15.12 5.39 -14.57
C THR A 135 -13.60 5.61 -14.58
N ILE A 136 -12.91 5.18 -13.52
CA ILE A 136 -11.45 5.29 -13.44
C ILE A 136 -10.78 4.29 -14.38
N LEU A 137 -11.28 3.05 -14.46
CA LEU A 137 -10.73 2.04 -15.37
C LEU A 137 -10.85 2.45 -16.83
N ASP A 138 -11.99 3.04 -17.22
CA ASP A 138 -12.21 3.53 -18.57
C ASP A 138 -11.27 4.70 -18.89
N ASP A 139 -11.06 5.62 -17.94
CA ASP A 139 -10.12 6.73 -18.07
C ASP A 139 -8.66 6.25 -18.18
N LEU A 140 -8.27 5.26 -17.37
CA LEU A 140 -6.93 4.65 -17.48
C LEU A 140 -6.74 4.01 -18.86
N LYS A 141 -7.74 3.33 -19.37
CA LYS A 141 -7.69 2.72 -20.71
C LYS A 141 -7.59 3.77 -21.81
N ASP A 142 -8.41 4.82 -21.76
CA ASP A 142 -8.36 5.94 -22.71
C ASP A 142 -6.94 6.54 -22.76
N LYS A 143 -6.33 6.77 -21.61
CA LYS A 143 -4.97 7.31 -21.51
C LYS A 143 -3.89 6.35 -22.00
N LEU A 144 -4.06 5.04 -21.83
CA LEU A 144 -3.19 4.07 -22.48
C LEU A 144 -3.29 4.18 -24.01
N ASP A 145 -4.51 4.19 -24.53
CA ASP A 145 -4.77 4.20 -25.98
C ASP A 145 -4.25 5.49 -26.67
N ASN A 146 -4.48 6.63 -26.02
CA ASN A 146 -4.30 7.93 -26.68
C ASN A 146 -3.03 8.68 -26.27
N MET A 147 -2.39 8.32 -25.15
CA MET A 147 -1.26 9.06 -24.62
C MET A 147 -0.01 8.20 -24.37
N ILE A 148 -0.15 7.07 -23.72
CA ILE A 148 1.01 6.26 -23.27
C ILE A 148 1.47 5.29 -24.37
N LEU A 149 0.53 4.64 -25.05
CA LEU A 149 0.77 3.60 -26.05
C LEU A 149 0.03 3.89 -27.38
N PRO A 150 0.06 5.11 -27.91
CA PRO A 150 -0.72 5.47 -29.12
C PRO A 150 -0.29 4.59 -30.29
N GLY A 151 -1.28 3.94 -30.91
CA GLY A 151 -1.06 3.10 -32.10
C GLY A 151 -0.36 1.77 -31.84
N LEU A 152 -0.08 1.39 -30.58
CA LEU A 152 0.48 0.09 -30.24
C LEU A 152 -0.62 -0.91 -29.95
N ASN A 153 -0.40 -2.17 -30.34
CA ASN A 153 -1.28 -3.28 -29.99
C ASN A 153 -0.93 -3.80 -28.59
N TYR A 154 -1.87 -3.80 -27.67
CA TYR A 154 -1.72 -4.37 -26.33
C TYR A 154 -3.06 -4.92 -25.82
N LYS A 155 -2.99 -5.67 -24.73
CA LYS A 155 -4.15 -6.11 -23.95
C LYS A 155 -3.88 -5.83 -22.48
N ILE A 156 -4.89 -5.40 -21.74
CA ILE A 156 -4.85 -5.39 -20.29
C ILE A 156 -4.99 -6.84 -19.83
N THR A 157 -3.97 -7.36 -19.16
CA THR A 157 -3.91 -8.77 -18.74
C THR A 157 -4.31 -8.95 -17.29
N ASP A 158 -4.18 -7.91 -16.48
CA ASP A 158 -4.59 -7.94 -15.08
C ASP A 158 -4.88 -6.53 -14.57
N LYS A 159 -5.63 -6.45 -13.47
CA LYS A 159 -5.95 -5.23 -12.74
C LYS A 159 -6.10 -5.55 -11.26
N TRP A 160 -5.78 -4.59 -10.41
CA TRP A 160 -5.99 -4.71 -8.96
C TRP A 160 -6.27 -3.35 -8.33
N THR A 161 -6.76 -3.39 -7.10
CA THR A 161 -6.96 -2.24 -6.25
C THR A 161 -6.11 -2.35 -5.00
N GLY A 162 -5.80 -1.23 -4.37
CA GLY A 162 -5.11 -1.17 -3.09
C GLY A 162 -5.61 -0.01 -2.26
N ILE A 163 -5.62 -0.18 -0.94
CA ILE A 163 -6.06 0.85 -0.02
C ILE A 163 -4.83 1.52 0.59
N MET A 164 -4.72 2.82 0.37
CA MET A 164 -3.68 3.68 0.97
C MET A 164 -4.26 4.45 2.15
N GLY A 165 -3.44 4.78 3.13
CA GLY A 165 -3.81 5.67 4.22
C GLY A 165 -3.35 7.10 3.93
N PHE A 166 -4.22 8.06 4.18
CA PHE A 166 -3.95 9.48 4.02
C PHE A 166 -4.19 10.23 5.32
N THR A 167 -3.25 11.09 5.67
CA THR A 167 -3.38 12.09 6.74
C THR A 167 -3.67 13.46 6.13
N GLU A 168 -4.23 14.36 6.90
CA GLU A 168 -4.60 15.70 6.41
C GLU A 168 -3.39 16.50 5.93
N ASN A 169 -2.29 16.42 6.68
CA ASN A 169 -1.03 17.11 6.38
C ASN A 169 -0.19 16.40 5.29
N LYS A 170 -0.63 15.23 4.82
CA LYS A 170 0.06 14.36 3.84
C LYS A 170 1.47 13.93 4.28
N LEU A 171 1.74 13.92 5.57
CA LEU A 171 2.99 13.43 6.14
C LEU A 171 2.76 12.11 6.89
N PRO A 172 3.74 11.20 6.90
CA PRO A 172 3.69 10.05 7.79
C PRO A 172 3.80 10.53 9.24
N GLU A 173 3.09 9.86 10.13
CA GLU A 173 3.07 10.18 11.56
C GLU A 173 3.45 8.97 12.39
N ILE A 174 4.20 9.22 13.47
CA ILE A 174 4.47 8.24 14.52
C ILE A 174 3.82 8.76 15.79
N LYS A 175 2.88 7.98 16.34
CA LYS A 175 2.15 8.33 17.57
C LYS A 175 2.42 7.33 18.66
N VAL A 176 2.88 7.80 19.80
CA VAL A 176 2.93 7.02 21.04
C VAL A 176 1.50 7.00 21.61
N ILE A 177 0.90 5.83 21.67
CA ILE A 177 -0.48 5.63 22.14
C ILE A 177 -0.48 5.47 23.66
N ASP A 178 0.41 4.62 24.18
CA ASP A 178 0.63 4.39 25.60
C ASP A 178 2.11 3.98 25.85
N SER A 179 2.43 3.55 27.06
CA SER A 179 3.78 3.16 27.46
C SER A 179 4.36 1.97 26.67
N SER A 180 3.51 1.16 26.07
CA SER A 180 3.87 -0.06 25.34
C SER A 180 3.51 -0.02 23.85
N THR A 181 2.66 0.91 23.39
CA THR A 181 2.06 0.90 22.07
C THR A 181 2.43 2.13 21.25
N ILE A 182 2.92 1.91 20.04
CA ILE A 182 3.26 2.95 19.08
C ILE A 182 2.52 2.66 17.77
N ALA A 183 1.93 3.67 17.15
CA ALA A 183 1.31 3.57 15.83
C ALA A 183 2.15 4.33 14.79
N ALA A 184 2.49 3.65 13.69
CA ALA A 184 3.08 4.23 12.50
C ALA A 184 1.99 4.41 11.45
N LEU A 185 1.68 5.68 11.17
CA LEU A 185 0.53 6.05 10.34
C LEU A 185 0.96 6.52 8.97
N SER A 186 0.18 6.14 8.00
CA SER A 186 0.05 6.71 6.66
C SER A 186 1.32 7.21 5.98
N CYS A 187 1.76 6.47 5.00
CA CYS A 187 2.81 6.95 4.10
C CYS A 187 2.26 7.77 2.90
N ASN A 188 0.96 8.06 2.85
CA ASN A 188 0.32 8.88 1.82
C ASN A 188 0.68 8.47 0.38
N GLY A 189 0.78 7.17 0.11
CA GLY A 189 1.21 6.60 -1.17
C GLY A 189 2.73 6.44 -1.33
N MET A 190 3.55 6.96 -0.40
CA MET A 190 5.02 6.95 -0.49
C MET A 190 5.68 5.85 0.37
N GLY A 191 4.95 4.80 0.74
CA GLY A 191 5.40 3.78 1.69
C GLY A 191 6.72 3.09 1.32
N ILE A 192 6.93 2.79 0.04
CA ILE A 192 8.19 2.17 -0.43
C ILE A 192 9.40 3.06 -0.14
N ALA A 193 9.28 4.35 -0.38
CA ALA A 193 10.38 5.30 -0.16
C ALA A 193 10.60 5.63 1.33
N LEU A 194 9.53 5.66 2.12
CA LEU A 194 9.58 6.20 3.49
C LEU A 194 9.65 5.15 4.59
N SER A 195 9.28 3.89 4.32
CA SER A 195 9.16 2.85 5.36
C SER A 195 10.45 2.60 6.14
N SER A 196 11.61 2.62 5.48
CA SER A 196 12.90 2.40 6.15
C SER A 196 13.29 3.58 7.08
N TYR A 197 12.92 4.80 6.71
CA TYR A 197 13.10 5.97 7.55
C TYR A 197 12.18 5.89 8.77
N ILE A 198 10.89 5.63 8.56
CA ILE A 198 9.90 5.48 9.63
C ILE A 198 10.31 4.38 10.61
N ALA A 199 10.79 3.24 10.09
CA ALA A 199 11.26 2.15 10.93
C ALA A 199 12.43 2.56 11.84
N ARG A 200 13.40 3.36 11.34
CA ARG A 200 14.48 3.91 12.15
C ARG A 200 14.01 4.85 13.24
N GLU A 201 13.08 5.75 12.90
CA GLU A 201 12.49 6.68 13.87
C GLU A 201 11.77 5.91 15.00
N ILE A 202 11.01 4.87 14.67
CA ILE A 202 10.35 4.01 15.66
C ILE A 202 11.38 3.36 16.58
N VAL A 203 12.44 2.77 16.02
CA VAL A 203 13.50 2.13 16.82
C VAL A 203 14.19 3.11 17.75
N SER A 204 14.32 4.39 17.36
CA SER A 204 14.96 5.41 18.20
C SER A 204 14.15 5.82 19.43
N ILE A 205 12.85 5.48 19.49
CA ILE A 205 11.96 5.84 20.61
C ILE A 205 11.50 4.61 21.42
N LEU A 206 11.98 3.40 21.07
CA LEU A 206 11.73 2.15 21.82
C LEU A 206 12.64 2.01 23.03
#